data_e711e8003d211aec816e5bed1b665b02
#
_entry.id   e711e8003d211aec816e5bed1b665b02
#
_cell.length_a   1.000
_cell.length_b   1.000
_cell.length_c   1.000
_cell.angle_alpha   90.00
_cell.angle_beta   90.00
_cell.angle_gamma   90.00
#
_symmetry.space_group_name_H-M   'P 1'
#
loop_
_entity.id
_entity.type
_entity.pdbx_description
1 polymer ?
#
loop_
_entity_poly.entity_id
_entity_poly.type
_entity_poly.pdbx_seq_one_letter_code
_entity_poly.pdbx_strand_id
1 'polypeptide(L)'
;LDGVIGTNTWGKYKSAKPIKKNIEYINSLHKNFKIIIFTSRFMGRNKDNVKKAEKEGYRFTLNQLAKWNVKFDKLILGKPSYDVIVDDKALFFKKNWINHLKNHILKLDNSSS
;
A
#
# COMPACT_ATOMS: atom_id res chain seq x y z
N LEU A 1 1.15 1.73 -1.81
CA LEU A 1 1.23 2.88 -0.89
C LEU A 1 1.00 4.20 -1.64
N ASP A 2 1.94 4.62 -2.44
CA ASP A 2 1.78 5.86 -3.22
C ASP A 2 0.71 5.68 -4.29
N GLY A 3 -0.19 6.64 -4.40
CA GLY A 3 -1.34 6.57 -5.28
C GLY A 3 -2.58 5.91 -4.66
N VAL A 4 -2.44 5.20 -3.55
CA VAL A 4 -3.55 4.49 -2.88
C VAL A 4 -3.80 5.08 -1.49
N ILE A 5 -2.82 5.06 -0.61
CA ILE A 5 -2.90 5.57 0.76
C ILE A 5 -2.43 7.01 0.83
N GLY A 6 -1.40 7.34 0.09
CA GLY A 6 -0.86 8.68 -0.04
C GLY A 6 -0.85 9.14 -1.48
N THR A 7 -0.71 10.45 -1.68
CA THR A 7 -0.61 11.02 -3.02
C THR A 7 0.69 10.58 -3.69
N ASN A 8 0.64 10.46 -5.01
CA ASN A 8 1.81 10.11 -5.81
C ASN A 8 2.70 11.35 -5.99
N THR A 9 3.99 11.25 -5.66
CA THR A 9 4.91 12.38 -5.67
C THR A 9 6.15 12.15 -6.54
N TRP A 10 6.21 11.00 -7.22
CA TRP A 10 7.35 10.63 -8.08
C TRP A 10 8.70 10.76 -7.36
N GLY A 11 8.76 10.21 -6.15
CA GLY A 11 9.99 10.16 -5.35
C GLY A 11 10.16 11.26 -4.32
N LYS A 12 9.31 12.29 -4.32
CA LYS A 12 9.34 13.36 -3.32
C LYS A 12 8.46 13.02 -2.13
N TYR A 13 8.79 11.94 -1.43
CA TYR A 13 7.93 11.34 -0.41
C TYR A 13 7.57 12.26 0.75
N LYS A 14 8.41 13.25 1.06
CA LYS A 14 8.11 14.23 2.11
C LYS A 14 6.88 15.09 1.78
N SER A 15 6.60 15.29 0.50
CA SER A 15 5.47 16.10 0.04
C SER A 15 4.18 15.28 -0.14
N ALA A 16 4.22 13.98 0.07
CA ALA A 16 3.03 13.13 -0.03
C ALA A 16 2.00 13.52 1.04
N LYS A 17 0.74 13.49 0.63
CA LYS A 17 -0.39 13.80 1.51
C LYS A 17 -1.26 12.55 1.69
N PRO A 18 -1.88 12.36 2.86
CA PRO A 18 -2.74 11.20 3.08
C PRO A 18 -4.03 11.31 2.26
N ILE A 19 -4.46 10.16 1.73
CA ILE A 19 -5.76 10.04 1.09
C ILE A 19 -6.73 9.48 2.14
N LYS A 20 -7.36 10.36 2.88
CA LYS A 20 -8.14 10.03 4.09
C LYS A 20 -9.21 8.97 3.86
N LYS A 21 -9.97 9.09 2.77
CA LYS A 21 -11.02 8.12 2.43
C LYS A 21 -10.47 6.70 2.31
N ASN A 22 -9.34 6.55 1.64
CA ASN A 22 -8.72 5.25 1.43
C ASN A 22 -8.15 4.69 2.74
N ILE A 23 -7.52 5.56 3.53
CA ILE A 23 -6.98 5.18 4.84
C ILE A 23 -8.10 4.70 5.77
N GLU A 24 -9.22 5.41 5.82
CA GLU A 24 -10.37 5.03 6.64
C GLU A 24 -10.88 3.63 6.28
N TYR A 25 -10.98 3.35 4.98
CA TYR A 25 -11.43 2.04 4.54
C TYR A 25 -10.43 0.94 4.91
N ILE A 26 -9.14 1.15 4.65
CA ILE A 26 -8.09 0.19 5.02
C ILE A 26 -8.10 -0.06 6.53
N ASN A 27 -8.23 1.00 7.33
CA ASN A 27 -8.29 0.88 8.79
C ASN A 27 -9.50 0.05 9.24
N SER A 28 -10.64 0.17 8.54
CA SER A 28 -11.80 -0.64 8.84
C SER A 28 -11.58 -2.13 8.59
N LEU A 29 -10.74 -2.46 7.61
CA LEU A 29 -10.39 -3.86 7.31
C LEU A 29 -9.43 -4.45 8.34
N HIS A 30 -8.66 -3.64 9.04
CA HIS A 30 -7.64 -4.09 9.98
C HIS A 30 -8.20 -4.93 11.12
N LYS A 31 -9.48 -4.76 11.44
CA LYS A 31 -10.15 -5.53 12.50
C LYS A 31 -10.22 -7.03 12.17
N ASN A 32 -10.40 -7.37 10.89
CA ASN A 32 -10.67 -8.72 10.44
C ASN A 32 -9.62 -9.28 9.49
N PHE A 33 -8.70 -8.44 9.01
CA PHE A 33 -7.69 -8.83 8.03
C PHE A 33 -6.32 -8.35 8.45
N LYS A 34 -5.32 -9.14 8.11
CA LYS A 34 -3.92 -8.72 8.23
C LYS A 34 -3.62 -7.76 7.09
N ILE A 35 -3.17 -6.56 7.44
CA ILE A 35 -2.85 -5.51 6.46
C ILE A 35 -1.33 -5.44 6.30
N ILE A 36 -0.89 -5.65 5.08
CA ILE A 36 0.53 -5.54 4.71
C ILE A 36 0.67 -4.39 3.72
N ILE A 37 1.52 -3.43 4.06
CA ILE A 37 1.88 -2.34 3.15
C ILE A 37 3.14 -2.76 2.39
N PHE A 38 3.02 -2.91 1.08
CA PHE A 38 4.12 -3.31 0.21
C PHE A 38 4.40 -2.18 -0.77
N THR A 39 5.65 -1.69 -0.79
CA THR A 39 5.97 -0.47 -1.54
C THR A 39 7.30 -0.59 -2.28
N SER A 40 7.36 0.08 -3.43
CA SER A 40 8.60 0.26 -4.20
C SER A 40 9.31 1.57 -3.88
N ARG A 41 8.91 2.28 -2.82
CA ARG A 41 9.61 3.51 -2.41
C ARG A 41 11.11 3.27 -2.29
N PHE A 42 11.89 4.21 -2.78
CA PHE A 42 13.35 4.20 -2.78
C PHE A 42 14.00 3.11 -3.65
N MET A 43 13.21 2.27 -4.33
CA MET A 43 13.75 1.22 -5.18
C MET A 43 14.38 1.76 -6.47
N GLY A 44 13.68 2.65 -7.19
CA GLY A 44 14.18 3.20 -8.44
C GLY A 44 15.49 3.94 -8.29
N ARG A 45 15.61 4.81 -7.29
CA ARG A 45 16.83 5.59 -7.01
C ARG A 45 18.00 4.73 -6.51
N ASN A 46 17.73 3.53 -6.06
CA ASN A 46 18.73 2.58 -5.55
C ASN A 46 18.92 1.40 -6.50
N LYS A 47 18.52 1.52 -7.75
CA LYS A 47 18.67 0.49 -8.80
C LYS A 47 18.09 -0.86 -8.36
N ASP A 48 16.89 -0.81 -7.73
CA ASP A 48 16.16 -1.97 -7.21
C ASP A 48 16.93 -2.77 -6.15
N ASN A 49 17.89 -2.13 -5.47
CA ASN A 49 18.58 -2.76 -4.35
C ASN A 49 17.72 -2.64 -3.07
N VAL A 50 17.19 -3.76 -2.62
CA VAL A 50 16.26 -3.82 -1.48
C VAL A 50 16.89 -3.32 -0.18
N LYS A 51 18.12 -3.75 0.12
CA LYS A 51 18.80 -3.35 1.36
C LYS A 51 19.06 -1.86 1.42
N LYS A 52 19.44 -1.24 0.30
CA LYS A 52 19.66 0.20 0.21
C LYS A 52 18.34 0.96 0.35
N ALA A 53 17.28 0.47 -0.29
CA ALA A 53 15.95 1.08 -0.18
C ALA A 53 15.44 1.03 1.26
N GLU A 54 15.59 -0.10 1.94
CA GLU A 54 15.21 -0.24 3.34
C GLU A 54 15.99 0.70 4.25
N LYS A 55 17.31 0.76 4.07
CA LYS A 55 18.19 1.62 4.86
C LYS A 55 17.83 3.09 4.71
N GLU A 56 17.53 3.52 3.48
CA GLU A 56 17.20 4.92 3.19
C GLU A 56 15.78 5.27 3.66
N GLY A 57 14.81 4.38 3.47
CA GLY A 57 13.42 4.76 3.52
C GLY A 57 12.50 4.04 4.49
N TYR A 58 12.93 2.98 5.17
CA TYR A 58 12.01 2.22 6.05
C TYR A 58 11.51 3.08 7.21
N ARG A 59 12.41 3.69 7.96
CA ARG A 59 12.04 4.51 9.12
C ARG A 59 11.20 5.73 8.72
N PHE A 60 11.60 6.39 7.65
CA PHE A 60 10.87 7.52 7.12
C PHE A 60 9.42 7.14 6.77
N THR A 61 9.26 6.04 6.03
CA THR A 61 7.93 5.57 5.60
C THR A 61 7.09 5.13 6.79
N LEU A 62 7.69 4.40 7.74
CA LEU A 62 7.01 3.97 8.94
C LEU A 62 6.47 5.18 9.74
N ASN A 63 7.29 6.20 9.92
CA ASN A 63 6.91 7.42 10.64
C ASN A 63 5.79 8.17 9.92
N GLN A 64 5.83 8.23 8.59
CA GLN A 64 4.80 8.88 7.80
C GLN A 64 3.45 8.15 7.92
N LEU A 65 3.45 6.82 7.84
CA LEU A 65 2.24 6.02 8.02
C LEU A 65 1.66 6.20 9.43
N ALA A 66 2.51 6.25 10.45
CA ALA A 66 2.08 6.50 11.82
C ALA A 66 1.44 7.89 11.97
N LYS A 67 2.04 8.89 11.35
CA LYS A 67 1.51 10.26 11.36
C LYS A 67 0.15 10.35 10.66
N TRP A 68 -0.08 9.53 9.63
CA TRP A 68 -1.35 9.48 8.91
C TRP A 68 -2.38 8.56 9.59
N ASN A 69 -2.05 7.96 10.72
CA ASN A 69 -2.92 7.03 11.46
C ASN A 69 -3.35 5.81 10.64
N VAL A 70 -2.46 5.29 9.81
CA VAL A 70 -2.71 4.07 9.05
C VAL A 70 -2.51 2.87 9.96
N LYS A 71 -3.50 1.99 10.04
CA LYS A 71 -3.43 0.75 10.81
C LYS A 71 -2.97 -0.39 9.90
N PHE A 72 -1.85 -1.00 10.24
CA PHE A 72 -1.27 -2.10 9.46
C PHE A 72 -0.45 -3.01 10.36
N ASP A 73 -0.23 -4.23 9.90
CA ASP A 73 0.51 -5.24 10.64
C ASP A 73 1.98 -5.29 10.22
N LYS A 74 2.27 -4.99 8.97
CA LYS A 74 3.63 -5.10 8.44
C LYS A 74 3.87 -4.10 7.33
N LEU A 75 5.06 -3.50 7.32
CA LEU A 75 5.55 -2.66 6.23
C LEU A 75 6.72 -3.38 5.55
N ILE A 76 6.60 -3.60 4.25
CA ILE A 76 7.64 -4.26 3.45
C ILE A 76 8.05 -3.31 2.33
N LEU A 77 9.32 -2.92 2.30
CA LEU A 77 9.95 -2.30 1.15
C LEU A 77 10.52 -3.40 0.26
N GLY A 78 10.91 -3.06 -0.94
CA GLY A 78 11.52 -4.03 -1.84
C GLY A 78 10.60 -4.53 -2.94
N LYS A 79 9.40 -3.93 -3.07
CA LYS A 79 8.57 -4.18 -4.25
C LYS A 79 9.32 -3.65 -5.47
N PRO A 80 9.59 -4.51 -6.48
CA PRO A 80 10.31 -4.06 -7.67
C PRO A 80 9.62 -2.90 -8.38
N SER A 81 10.41 -2.02 -8.99
CA SER A 81 9.86 -1.02 -9.91
C SER A 81 9.47 -1.72 -11.21
N TYR A 82 8.29 -1.42 -11.76
CA TYR A 82 7.81 -2.06 -12.98
C TYR A 82 6.80 -1.16 -13.68
N ASP A 83 6.55 -1.46 -14.94
CA ASP A 83 5.50 -0.77 -15.71
C ASP A 83 4.13 -1.41 -15.50
N VAL A 84 4.08 -2.75 -15.48
CA VAL A 84 2.84 -3.52 -15.32
C VAL A 84 3.13 -4.76 -14.50
N ILE A 85 2.21 -5.11 -13.61
CA ILE A 85 2.24 -6.38 -12.88
C ILE A 85 1.02 -7.21 -13.26
N VAL A 86 1.22 -8.51 -13.46
CA VAL A 86 0.12 -9.47 -13.68
C VAL A 86 0.13 -10.46 -12.53
N ASP A 87 -0.98 -10.53 -11.81
CA ASP A 87 -1.11 -11.36 -10.61
C ASP A 87 -2.56 -11.82 -10.50
N ASP A 88 -2.77 -13.09 -10.20
CA ASP A 88 -4.10 -13.69 -10.11
C ASP A 88 -4.90 -13.23 -8.87
N LYS A 89 -4.23 -12.67 -7.87
CA LYS A 89 -4.86 -12.19 -6.63
C LYS A 89 -4.90 -10.67 -6.51
N ALA A 90 -4.41 -9.95 -7.52
CA ALA A 90 -4.41 -8.51 -7.51
C ALA A 90 -5.75 -7.94 -7.98
N LEU A 91 -6.20 -6.88 -7.31
CA LEU A 91 -7.35 -6.12 -7.74
C LEU A 91 -6.87 -4.89 -8.51
N PHE A 92 -7.42 -4.65 -9.70
CA PHE A 92 -7.05 -3.49 -10.49
C PHE A 92 -7.51 -2.21 -9.78
N PHE A 93 -6.56 -1.31 -9.51
CA PHE A 93 -6.83 -0.04 -8.84
C PHE A 93 -7.51 0.93 -9.81
N LYS A 94 -8.72 1.35 -9.46
CA LYS A 94 -9.50 2.31 -10.24
C LYS A 94 -10.39 3.13 -9.31
N LYS A 95 -11.08 4.12 -9.84
CA LYS A 95 -11.84 5.09 -9.04
C LYS A 95 -12.79 4.45 -8.03
N ASN A 96 -13.44 3.34 -8.38
CA ASN A 96 -14.38 2.64 -7.52
C ASN A 96 -13.80 1.37 -6.88
N TRP A 97 -12.48 1.35 -6.63
CA TRP A 97 -11.79 0.17 -6.12
C TRP A 97 -12.34 -0.32 -4.78
N ILE A 98 -12.81 0.58 -3.93
CA ILE A 98 -13.35 0.21 -2.62
C ILE A 98 -14.60 -0.69 -2.78
N ASN A 99 -15.50 -0.33 -3.69
CA ASN A 99 -16.69 -1.13 -3.97
C ASN A 99 -16.32 -2.50 -4.56
N HIS A 100 -15.34 -2.52 -5.45
CA HIS A 100 -14.83 -3.77 -6.01
C HIS A 100 -14.25 -4.68 -4.93
N LEU A 101 -13.47 -4.10 -4.01
CA LEU A 101 -12.87 -4.88 -2.93
C LEU A 101 -13.94 -5.41 -1.97
N LYS A 102 -14.94 -4.59 -1.62
CA LYS A 102 -16.07 -5.02 -0.79
C LYS A 102 -16.79 -6.22 -1.41
N ASN A 103 -17.08 -6.17 -2.71
CA ASN A 103 -17.73 -7.26 -3.41
C ASN A 103 -16.88 -8.53 -3.45
N HIS A 104 -15.57 -8.37 -3.65
CA HIS A 104 -14.64 -9.49 -3.66
C HIS A 104 -14.58 -10.17 -2.29
N ILE A 105 -14.52 -9.40 -1.21
CA ILE A 105 -14.52 -9.91 0.16
C ILE A 105 -15.80 -10.69 0.45
N LEU A 106 -16.96 -10.19 0.03
CA LEU A 106 -18.22 -10.91 0.18
C LEU A 106 -18.22 -12.27 -0.53
N LYS A 107 -17.63 -12.33 -1.73
CA LYS A 107 -17.49 -13.60 -2.47
C LYS A 107 -16.59 -14.59 -1.74
N LEU A 108 -15.48 -14.10 -1.15
CA LEU A 108 -14.60 -14.95 -0.36
C LEU A 108 -15.31 -15.54 0.84
N ASP A 109 -16.07 -14.74 1.58
CA ASP A 109 -16.84 -15.19 2.72
C ASP A 109 -17.88 -16.25 2.32
N ASN A 110 -18.58 -16.04 1.22
CA ASN A 110 -19.56 -16.99 0.71
C ASN A 110 -18.93 -18.31 0.25
N SER A 111 -17.74 -18.25 -0.32
CA SER A 111 -17.04 -19.47 -0.78
C SER A 111 -16.35 -20.23 0.34
N SER A 112 -16.10 -19.62 1.50
CA SER A 112 -15.50 -20.28 2.65
C SER A 112 -16.55 -20.96 3.53
N SER A 113 -17.80 -20.74 3.28
CA SER A 113 -18.88 -21.40 3.98
C SER A 113 -19.28 -22.70 3.25
#